data_1f610b3b1a46c56df13b6f620e7634fd
#
_entry.id   1f610b3b1a46c56df13b6f620e7634fd
#
_cell.length_a   1.000
_cell.length_b   1.000
_cell.length_c   1.000
_cell.angle_alpha   90.00
_cell.angle_beta   90.00
_cell.angle_gamma   90.00
#
_symmetry.space_group_name_H-M   'P 1'
#
loop_
_entity.id
_entity.type
_entity.pdbx_description
1 polymer ?
#
loop_
_entity_poly.entity_id
_entity_poly.type
_entity_poly.pdbx_seq_one_letter_code
_entity_poly.pdbx_strand_id
1 'polypeptide(L)'
;MILDFYRQGEHKDMGEIHFKDIDNTNESLVKGIKVKAGQEDFIETVEECLEEAETYSQWHPVAIYDDEIIIGFAMYGSFGPNRDTWIDRIIIDEKYQGLGYGKKAMKKLIDIVSKEYDVDVLYLSFVEENKIAYNLYKSLGFEYMNEKDPNGELIFKYNVS
;
A
#
# COMPACT_ATOMS: atom_id res chain seq x y z
N MET A 1 -13.62 13.03 -8.09
CA MET A 1 -12.31 13.67 -8.30
C MET A 1 -12.08 14.78 -7.31
N ILE A 2 -10.85 15.07 -7.04
CA ILE A 2 -10.48 16.07 -6.05
C ILE A 2 -11.03 17.46 -6.39
N LEU A 3 -11.03 17.81 -7.67
CA LEU A 3 -11.56 19.13 -8.12
C LEU A 3 -13.03 19.29 -7.79
N ASP A 4 -13.82 18.25 -7.95
CA ASP A 4 -15.23 18.31 -7.65
C ASP A 4 -15.46 18.50 -6.16
N PHE A 5 -14.65 17.83 -5.37
CA PHE A 5 -14.68 17.94 -3.92
C PHE A 5 -14.44 19.38 -3.47
N TYR A 6 -13.39 20.01 -3.99
CA TYR A 6 -13.07 21.41 -3.64
C TYR A 6 -14.08 22.40 -4.16
N ARG A 7 -14.58 22.20 -5.39
CA ARG A 7 -15.56 23.12 -5.99
C ARG A 7 -16.86 23.20 -5.21
N GLN A 8 -17.24 22.10 -4.58
CA GLN A 8 -18.48 22.05 -3.82
C GLN A 8 -18.34 22.69 -2.45
N GLY A 9 -17.13 23.12 -2.08
CA GLY A 9 -16.89 23.67 -0.75
C GLY A 9 -17.03 22.66 0.38
N GLU A 10 -17.08 21.40 0.01
CA GLU A 10 -17.24 20.30 0.97
C GLU A 10 -15.90 19.70 1.35
N HIS A 11 -14.81 20.42 1.08
CA HIS A 11 -13.48 19.95 1.42
C HIS A 11 -13.37 19.67 2.90
N LYS A 12 -13.03 18.46 3.21
CA LYS A 12 -12.78 18.01 4.56
C LYS A 12 -11.34 17.57 4.66
N ASP A 13 -10.62 18.07 5.64
CA ASP A 13 -9.26 17.65 5.88
C ASP A 13 -9.23 16.16 6.20
N MET A 14 -8.15 15.51 5.81
CA MET A 14 -7.92 14.14 6.21
C MET A 14 -7.86 14.07 7.73
N GLY A 15 -8.49 13.05 8.29
CA GLY A 15 -8.31 12.72 9.69
C GLY A 15 -6.99 11.98 9.89
N GLU A 16 -6.89 11.24 10.96
CA GLU A 16 -5.71 10.46 11.27
C GLU A 16 -5.68 9.18 10.43
N ILE A 17 -4.60 9.00 9.66
CA ILE A 17 -4.37 7.75 8.95
C ILE A 17 -3.76 6.76 9.92
N HIS A 18 -4.37 5.57 10.03
CA HIS A 18 -3.84 4.51 10.86
C HIS A 18 -4.17 3.14 10.27
N PHE A 19 -3.57 2.11 10.83
CA PHE A 19 -3.66 0.75 10.31
C PHE A 19 -4.17 -0.18 11.39
N LYS A 20 -5.03 -1.12 10.99
CA LYS A 20 -5.52 -2.17 11.89
C LYS A 20 -5.40 -3.52 11.23
N ASP A 21 -5.09 -4.53 12.02
CA ASP A 21 -5.07 -5.90 11.54
C ASP A 21 -6.44 -6.30 11.00
N ILE A 22 -6.44 -7.25 10.07
CA ILE A 22 -7.68 -7.77 9.51
C ILE A 22 -8.30 -8.76 10.50
N ASP A 23 -9.56 -8.53 10.82
CA ASP A 23 -10.32 -9.39 11.72
C ASP A 23 -11.79 -9.49 11.28
N ASN A 24 -12.62 -10.12 12.10
CA ASN A 24 -14.03 -10.30 11.77
C ASN A 24 -14.81 -9.00 11.60
N THR A 25 -14.31 -7.90 12.14
CA THR A 25 -15.01 -6.59 12.07
C THR A 25 -14.74 -5.84 10.78
N ASN A 26 -13.64 -6.12 10.10
CA ASN A 26 -13.25 -5.35 8.92
C ASN A 26 -12.97 -6.20 7.66
N GLU A 27 -12.91 -7.52 7.76
CA GLU A 27 -12.54 -8.37 6.63
C GLU A 27 -13.46 -8.15 5.42
N SER A 28 -14.77 -8.17 5.62
CA SER A 28 -15.70 -7.98 4.51
C SER A 28 -15.62 -6.60 3.90
N LEU A 29 -15.29 -5.59 4.71
CA LEU A 29 -15.14 -4.22 4.23
C LEU A 29 -13.91 -4.05 3.35
N VAL A 30 -12.77 -4.64 3.75
CA VAL A 30 -11.56 -4.55 2.92
C VAL A 30 -11.70 -5.36 1.63
N LYS A 31 -12.42 -6.47 1.65
CA LYS A 31 -12.70 -7.24 0.44
C LYS A 31 -13.57 -6.47 -0.55
N GLY A 32 -14.31 -5.48 -0.09
CA GLY A 32 -15.11 -4.59 -0.93
C GLY A 32 -14.33 -3.45 -1.57
N ILE A 33 -13.05 -3.30 -1.26
CA ILE A 33 -12.20 -2.26 -1.84
C ILE A 33 -12.01 -2.53 -3.34
N LYS A 34 -12.17 -1.49 -4.15
CA LYS A 34 -12.04 -1.57 -5.60
C LYS A 34 -11.04 -0.55 -6.11
N VAL A 35 -10.25 -0.95 -7.09
CA VAL A 35 -9.39 -0.02 -7.82
C VAL A 35 -10.14 0.55 -9.02
N LYS A 36 -9.63 1.64 -9.59
CA LYS A 36 -10.22 2.24 -10.79
C LYS A 36 -10.13 1.29 -11.97
N ALA A 37 -11.07 1.42 -12.90
CA ALA A 37 -11.06 0.66 -14.15
C ALA A 37 -9.69 0.83 -14.83
N GLY A 38 -9.11 -0.29 -15.25
CA GLY A 38 -7.78 -0.33 -15.86
C GLY A 38 -6.62 -0.54 -14.87
N GLN A 39 -6.86 -0.40 -13.58
CA GLN A 39 -5.83 -0.66 -12.57
C GLN A 39 -5.78 -2.12 -12.12
N GLU A 40 -6.84 -2.85 -12.32
CA GLU A 40 -6.95 -4.25 -11.89
C GLU A 40 -5.89 -5.17 -12.52
N ASP A 41 -5.35 -4.79 -13.68
CA ASP A 41 -4.29 -5.56 -14.34
C ASP A 41 -2.92 -5.35 -13.68
N PHE A 42 -2.80 -4.35 -12.82
CA PHE A 42 -1.52 -3.97 -12.24
C PHE A 42 -1.35 -4.45 -10.79
N ILE A 43 -2.43 -4.90 -10.16
CA ILE A 43 -2.40 -5.19 -8.73
C ILE A 43 -3.38 -6.33 -8.41
N GLU A 44 -2.98 -7.19 -7.49
CA GLU A 44 -3.84 -8.25 -7.00
C GLU A 44 -5.00 -7.68 -6.18
N THR A 45 -6.10 -8.43 -6.13
CA THR A 45 -7.24 -8.05 -5.29
C THR A 45 -6.91 -8.23 -3.82
N VAL A 46 -7.67 -7.58 -2.95
CA VAL A 46 -7.53 -7.78 -1.50
C VAL A 46 -7.74 -9.24 -1.14
N GLU A 47 -8.73 -9.89 -1.74
CA GLU A 47 -9.00 -11.31 -1.47
C GLU A 47 -7.82 -12.20 -1.81
N GLU A 48 -7.18 -11.99 -2.96
CA GLU A 48 -5.98 -12.73 -3.35
C GLU A 48 -4.84 -12.50 -2.35
N CYS A 49 -4.66 -11.26 -1.89
CA CYS A 49 -3.65 -10.94 -0.89
C CYS A 49 -3.92 -11.65 0.44
N LEU A 50 -5.16 -11.70 0.87
CA LEU A 50 -5.52 -12.39 2.12
C LEU A 50 -5.29 -13.90 2.02
N GLU A 51 -5.57 -14.49 0.87
CA GLU A 51 -5.27 -15.91 0.62
C GLU A 51 -3.76 -16.19 0.71
N GLU A 52 -2.96 -15.31 0.14
CA GLU A 52 -1.51 -15.43 0.19
C GLU A 52 -1.01 -15.30 1.63
N ALA A 53 -1.59 -14.41 2.42
CA ALA A 53 -1.23 -14.25 3.83
C ALA A 53 -1.59 -15.47 4.67
N GLU A 54 -2.63 -16.20 4.31
CA GLU A 54 -2.96 -17.47 4.97
C GLU A 54 -1.92 -18.55 4.66
N THR A 55 -1.40 -18.55 3.43
CA THR A 55 -0.40 -19.52 2.99
C THR A 55 0.99 -19.22 3.58
N TYR A 56 1.36 -17.94 3.63
CA TYR A 56 2.68 -17.51 4.10
C TYR A 56 2.51 -16.56 5.28
N SER A 57 2.75 -17.06 6.48
CA SER A 57 2.52 -16.35 7.72
C SER A 57 3.40 -15.12 7.92
N GLN A 58 4.44 -14.96 7.10
CA GLN A 58 5.30 -13.77 7.15
C GLN A 58 4.57 -12.51 6.68
N TRP A 59 3.54 -12.67 5.85
CA TRP A 59 2.75 -11.53 5.39
C TRP A 59 1.83 -11.02 6.49
N HIS A 60 1.77 -9.69 6.62
CA HIS A 60 0.94 -9.00 7.60
C HIS A 60 -0.02 -8.07 6.87
N PRO A 61 -1.26 -8.51 6.63
CA PRO A 61 -2.27 -7.65 5.98
C PRO A 61 -2.88 -6.69 6.98
N VAL A 62 -3.12 -5.45 6.55
CA VAL A 62 -3.74 -4.42 7.38
C VAL A 62 -4.77 -3.61 6.59
N ALA A 63 -5.79 -3.13 7.27
CA ALA A 63 -6.73 -2.16 6.72
C ALA A 63 -6.20 -0.76 6.97
N ILE A 64 -6.36 0.12 6.00
CA ILE A 64 -5.97 1.52 6.12
C ILE A 64 -7.22 2.32 6.45
N TYR A 65 -7.15 3.09 7.54
CA TYR A 65 -8.24 3.92 8.03
C TYR A 65 -7.90 5.40 7.95
N ASP A 66 -8.92 6.20 7.65
CA ASP A 66 -8.95 7.63 7.91
C ASP A 66 -9.96 7.81 9.03
N ASP A 67 -9.47 8.05 10.25
CA ASP A 67 -10.27 7.99 11.48
C ASP A 67 -11.01 6.65 11.59
N GLU A 68 -12.32 6.62 11.40
CA GLU A 68 -13.11 5.39 11.50
C GLU A 68 -13.48 4.78 10.13
N ILE A 69 -13.07 5.43 9.04
CA ILE A 69 -13.44 5.02 7.70
C ILE A 69 -12.32 4.22 7.05
N ILE A 70 -12.64 3.04 6.53
CA ILE A 70 -11.67 2.24 5.78
C ILE A 70 -11.54 2.86 4.39
N ILE A 71 -10.30 3.23 4.05
CA ILE A 71 -10.00 3.86 2.76
C ILE A 71 -9.09 3.01 1.89
N GLY A 72 -8.55 1.93 2.43
CA GLY A 72 -7.62 1.10 1.68
C GLY A 72 -7.14 -0.14 2.43
N PHE A 73 -6.15 -0.77 1.84
CA PHE A 73 -5.56 -2.02 2.33
C PHE A 73 -4.06 -2.00 2.05
N ALA A 74 -3.29 -2.60 2.93
CA ALA A 74 -1.86 -2.79 2.70
C ALA A 74 -1.43 -4.17 3.20
N MET A 75 -0.31 -4.65 2.67
CA MET A 75 0.29 -5.90 3.13
C MET A 75 1.80 -5.77 3.08
N TYR A 76 2.46 -6.19 4.13
CA TYR A 76 3.92 -6.15 4.25
C TYR A 76 4.42 -7.39 4.98
N GLY A 77 5.71 -7.62 4.92
CA GLY A 77 6.30 -8.77 5.59
C GLY A 77 7.82 -8.75 5.55
N SER A 78 8.43 -9.60 6.38
CA SER A 78 9.87 -9.74 6.47
C SER A 78 10.27 -11.20 6.34
N PHE A 79 11.29 -11.47 5.55
CA PHE A 79 11.63 -12.82 5.11
C PHE A 79 13.10 -13.15 5.27
N GLY A 80 13.35 -14.38 5.68
CA GLY A 80 14.70 -14.94 5.73
C GLY A 80 15.55 -14.40 6.87
N PRO A 81 16.78 -14.93 6.98
CA PRO A 81 17.68 -14.56 8.08
C PRO A 81 18.17 -13.13 7.99
N ASN A 82 18.17 -12.54 6.80
CA ASN A 82 18.58 -11.15 6.59
C ASN A 82 17.43 -10.16 6.80
N ARG A 83 16.24 -10.66 7.09
CA ARG A 83 15.05 -9.84 7.29
C ARG A 83 14.78 -8.90 6.09
N ASP A 84 14.75 -9.49 4.89
CA ASP A 84 14.36 -8.74 3.70
C ASP A 84 12.90 -8.33 3.84
N THR A 85 12.65 -7.04 3.97
CA THR A 85 11.35 -6.51 4.36
C THR A 85 10.69 -5.80 3.19
N TRP A 86 9.48 -6.25 2.87
CA TRP A 86 8.73 -5.82 1.70
C TRP A 86 7.41 -5.17 2.09
N ILE A 87 7.12 -4.06 1.44
CA ILE A 87 5.76 -3.53 1.40
C ILE A 87 5.17 -4.06 0.10
N ASP A 88 4.42 -5.16 0.19
CA ASP A 88 3.97 -5.90 -0.98
C ASP A 88 2.84 -5.20 -1.72
N ARG A 89 1.88 -4.68 -0.97
CA ARG A 89 0.70 -4.04 -1.55
C ARG A 89 0.30 -2.82 -0.75
N ILE A 90 -0.15 -1.81 -1.47
CA ILE A 90 -0.91 -0.70 -0.92
C ILE A 90 -2.00 -0.37 -1.93
N ILE A 91 -3.25 -0.49 -1.52
CA ILE A 91 -4.42 -0.29 -2.38
C ILE A 91 -5.30 0.75 -1.73
N ILE A 92 -5.61 1.83 -2.46
CA ILE A 92 -6.57 2.84 -2.02
C ILE A 92 -7.86 2.61 -2.78
N ASP A 93 -8.99 2.55 -2.08
CA ASP A 93 -10.30 2.40 -2.68
C ASP A 93 -10.52 3.50 -3.72
N GLU A 94 -11.11 3.15 -4.85
CA GLU A 94 -11.31 4.09 -5.96
C GLU A 94 -12.01 5.39 -5.54
N LYS A 95 -12.89 5.32 -4.54
CA LYS A 95 -13.59 6.50 -4.02
C LYS A 95 -12.66 7.51 -3.36
N TYR A 96 -11.50 7.07 -2.91
CA TYR A 96 -10.56 7.90 -2.16
C TYR A 96 -9.26 8.16 -2.91
N GLN A 97 -9.12 7.67 -4.13
CA GLN A 97 -7.93 7.93 -4.94
C GLN A 97 -7.90 9.39 -5.42
N GLY A 98 -6.70 9.90 -5.67
CA GLY A 98 -6.51 11.26 -6.14
C GLY A 98 -6.60 12.33 -5.06
N LEU A 99 -6.72 11.94 -3.79
CA LEU A 99 -6.86 12.86 -2.66
C LEU A 99 -5.59 12.92 -1.79
N GLY A 100 -4.54 12.19 -2.16
CA GLY A 100 -3.28 12.18 -1.41
C GLY A 100 -3.19 11.10 -0.34
N TYR A 101 -4.19 10.25 -0.21
CA TYR A 101 -4.17 9.16 0.78
C TYR A 101 -3.04 8.17 0.58
N GLY A 102 -2.78 7.78 -0.67
CA GLY A 102 -1.72 6.80 -0.96
C GLY A 102 -0.37 7.26 -0.48
N LYS A 103 -0.03 8.52 -0.76
CA LYS A 103 1.26 9.09 -0.34
C LYS A 103 1.37 9.19 1.18
N LYS A 104 0.31 9.68 1.82
CA LYS A 104 0.28 9.84 3.27
C LYS A 104 0.34 8.50 3.99
N ALA A 105 -0.43 7.52 3.50
CA ALA A 105 -0.43 6.18 4.06
C ALA A 105 0.94 5.51 3.90
N MET A 106 1.57 5.65 2.72
CA MET A 106 2.88 5.05 2.49
C MET A 106 3.94 5.64 3.42
N LYS A 107 3.94 6.95 3.66
CA LYS A 107 4.88 7.57 4.59
C LYS A 107 4.76 6.99 5.99
N LYS A 108 3.53 6.82 6.46
CA LYS A 108 3.31 6.21 7.78
C LYS A 108 3.69 4.74 7.80
N LEU A 109 3.39 4.03 6.72
CA LEU A 109 3.69 2.61 6.62
C LEU A 109 5.20 2.35 6.64
N ILE A 110 5.98 3.17 5.95
CA ILE A 110 7.45 3.09 5.98
C ILE A 110 7.95 3.15 7.41
N ASP A 111 7.45 4.11 8.20
CA ASP A 111 7.87 4.28 9.59
C ASP A 111 7.45 3.08 10.46
N ILE A 112 6.22 2.64 10.33
CA ILE A 112 5.70 1.51 11.11
C ILE A 112 6.44 0.22 10.78
N VAL A 113 6.60 -0.09 9.51
CA VAL A 113 7.20 -1.35 9.06
C VAL A 113 8.69 -1.41 9.41
N SER A 114 9.42 -0.31 9.20
CA SER A 114 10.84 -0.26 9.54
C SER A 114 11.07 -0.46 11.04
N LYS A 115 10.20 0.07 11.87
CA LYS A 115 10.29 -0.09 13.33
C LYS A 115 9.86 -1.47 13.78
N GLU A 116 8.79 -2.00 13.20
CA GLU A 116 8.28 -3.33 13.57
C GLU A 116 9.33 -4.41 13.34
N TYR A 117 10.06 -4.35 12.25
CA TYR A 117 11.07 -5.34 11.90
C TYR A 117 12.50 -4.92 12.22
N ASP A 118 12.69 -3.69 12.70
CA ASP A 118 14.01 -3.12 13.00
C ASP A 118 14.96 -3.26 11.80
N VAL A 119 14.57 -2.66 10.69
CA VAL A 119 15.32 -2.71 9.44
C VAL A 119 15.55 -1.31 8.88
N ASP A 120 16.62 -1.15 8.09
CA ASP A 120 17.01 0.11 7.48
C ASP A 120 16.65 0.20 6.01
N VAL A 121 16.19 -0.89 5.42
CA VAL A 121 15.86 -0.94 3.98
C VAL A 121 14.52 -1.61 3.80
N LEU A 122 13.68 -1.01 2.98
CA LEU A 122 12.39 -1.56 2.58
C LEU A 122 12.35 -1.74 1.07
N TYR A 123 11.71 -2.80 0.62
CA TYR A 123 11.55 -3.10 -0.80
C TYR A 123 10.09 -3.08 -1.21
N LEU A 124 9.86 -2.78 -2.47
CA LEU A 124 8.57 -2.99 -3.11
C LEU A 124 8.79 -3.30 -4.59
N SER A 125 7.76 -3.84 -5.22
CA SER A 125 7.80 -4.10 -6.65
C SER A 125 6.46 -3.76 -7.29
N PHE A 126 6.48 -3.42 -8.58
CA PHE A 126 5.27 -3.16 -9.34
C PHE A 126 5.55 -3.33 -10.84
N VAL A 127 4.47 -3.51 -11.61
CA VAL A 127 4.60 -3.65 -13.06
C VAL A 127 5.07 -2.34 -13.69
N GLU A 128 5.95 -2.44 -14.67
CA GLU A 128 6.58 -1.29 -15.33
C GLU A 128 5.54 -0.32 -15.92
N GLU A 129 4.40 -0.83 -16.37
CA GLU A 129 3.33 -0.05 -16.98
C GLU A 129 2.57 0.82 -15.99
N ASN A 130 2.69 0.53 -14.69
CA ASN A 130 2.01 1.30 -13.65
C ASN A 130 2.76 2.60 -13.36
N LYS A 131 2.53 3.61 -14.21
CA LYS A 131 3.23 4.90 -14.13
C LYS A 131 2.82 5.71 -12.89
N ILE A 132 1.61 5.52 -12.41
CA ILE A 132 1.16 6.18 -11.17
C ILE A 132 2.00 5.70 -9.99
N ALA A 133 2.20 4.40 -9.88
CA ALA A 133 3.05 3.81 -8.85
C ALA A 133 4.50 4.28 -8.98
N TYR A 134 5.03 4.25 -10.19
CA TYR A 134 6.40 4.70 -10.46
C TYR A 134 6.63 6.12 -9.93
N ASN A 135 5.76 7.05 -10.31
CA ASN A 135 5.88 8.45 -9.93
C ASN A 135 5.70 8.64 -8.42
N LEU A 136 4.72 7.94 -7.83
CA LEU A 136 4.46 8.02 -6.40
C LEU A 136 5.68 7.56 -5.58
N TYR A 137 6.18 6.37 -5.87
CA TYR A 137 7.28 5.80 -5.08
C TYR A 137 8.58 6.57 -5.26
N LYS A 138 8.84 7.01 -6.48
CA LYS A 138 10.00 7.86 -6.73
C LYS A 138 9.91 9.19 -5.98
N SER A 139 8.72 9.79 -5.94
CA SER A 139 8.52 11.05 -5.20
C SER A 139 8.71 10.89 -3.70
N LEU A 140 8.53 9.67 -3.18
CA LEU A 140 8.71 9.36 -1.76
C LEU A 140 10.17 9.03 -1.41
N GLY A 141 11.03 8.85 -2.39
CA GLY A 141 12.43 8.54 -2.16
C GLY A 141 12.82 7.08 -2.43
N PHE A 142 11.93 6.28 -2.98
CA PHE A 142 12.28 4.95 -3.44
C PHE A 142 13.15 5.03 -4.70
N GLU A 143 14.10 4.13 -4.82
CA GLU A 143 15.03 4.07 -5.94
C GLU A 143 14.93 2.73 -6.66
N TYR A 144 14.95 2.77 -7.99
CA TYR A 144 14.99 1.56 -8.80
C TYR A 144 16.33 0.84 -8.59
N MET A 145 16.26 -0.46 -8.31
CA MET A 145 17.46 -1.28 -8.08
C MET A 145 18.09 -1.82 -9.36
N ASN A 146 17.50 -1.54 -10.52
CA ASN A 146 17.89 -2.14 -11.81
C ASN A 146 17.75 -3.65 -11.79
N GLU A 147 16.79 -4.16 -11.03
CA GLU A 147 16.46 -5.57 -10.91
C GLU A 147 14.96 -5.77 -11.08
N LYS A 148 14.59 -6.91 -11.62
CA LYS A 148 13.19 -7.33 -11.73
C LYS A 148 13.00 -8.60 -10.91
N ASP A 149 11.80 -8.78 -10.37
CA ASP A 149 11.46 -10.00 -9.66
C ASP A 149 11.14 -11.13 -10.66
N PRO A 150 10.90 -12.36 -10.19
CA PRO A 150 10.57 -13.48 -11.09
C PRO A 150 9.36 -13.25 -11.98
N ASN A 151 8.45 -12.35 -11.58
CA ASN A 151 7.26 -12.00 -12.37
C ASN A 151 7.52 -10.84 -13.33
N GLY A 152 8.73 -10.32 -13.40
CA GLY A 152 9.10 -9.20 -14.27
C GLY A 152 8.76 -7.83 -13.72
N GLU A 153 8.37 -7.73 -12.46
CA GLU A 153 8.09 -6.45 -11.82
C GLU A 153 9.38 -5.74 -11.43
N LEU A 154 9.36 -4.41 -11.54
CA LEU A 154 10.51 -3.59 -11.15
C LEU A 154 10.65 -3.57 -9.63
N ILE A 155 11.85 -3.80 -9.13
CA ILE A 155 12.14 -3.76 -7.70
C ILE A 155 12.72 -2.41 -7.33
N PHE A 156 12.10 -1.75 -6.36
CA PHE A 156 12.53 -0.48 -5.80
C PHE A 156 12.89 -0.67 -4.32
N LYS A 157 13.80 0.15 -3.83
CA LYS A 157 14.18 0.14 -2.41
C LYS A 157 14.08 1.53 -1.80
N TYR A 158 13.88 1.57 -0.50
CA TYR A 158 13.89 2.78 0.31
C TYR A 158 14.88 2.60 1.44
N ASN A 159 15.80 3.53 1.58
CA ASN A 159 16.74 3.55 2.70
C ASN A 159 16.17 4.40 3.83
N VAL A 160 15.89 3.76 4.96
CA VAL A 160 15.40 4.44 6.15
C VAL A 160 16.59 5.07 6.85
N SER A 161 16.54 6.37 7.03
CA SER A 161 17.66 7.07 7.66
C SER A 161 17.34 7.50 9.06
#